data_1ad7e06421b06deaec6c9baca92f492c
#
_entry.id   1ad7e06421b06deaec6c9baca92f492c
#
_cell.length_a   1.000
_cell.length_b   1.000
_cell.length_c   1.000
_cell.angle_alpha   90.00
_cell.angle_beta   90.00
_cell.angle_gamma   90.00
#
_symmetry.space_group_name_H-M   'P 1'
#
loop_
_entity.id
_entity.type
_entity.pdbx_description
1 polymer ?
#
loop_
_entity_poly.entity_id
_entity_poly.type
_entity_poly.pdbx_seq_one_letter_code
_entity_poly.pdbx_strand_id
1 'polypeptide(L)'
;MRTEIFEALQKHDTDEEVRVTIICGAGDCFSSGYDLTSGGLMENAPIYSAPGDGQWTRQATDSWFSIWDLAKPVIAQIHGYAMAGGTELASACDLVYMADNATIGYPVVRVMSTPDWQFHTPLLGLRASMEMMLTGNTYSAEEAVQ
;
A
#
# COMPACT_ATOMS: atom_id res chain seq x y z
N MET A 1 0.52 -6.98 -11.76
CA MET A 1 1.43 -6.34 -10.79
C MET A 1 1.16 -6.74 -9.34
N ARG A 2 -0.02 -6.48 -8.72
CA ARG A 2 -0.26 -6.86 -7.31
C ARG A 2 -0.02 -8.34 -7.04
N THR A 3 -0.63 -9.22 -7.81
CA THR A 3 -0.43 -10.68 -7.72
C THR A 3 1.05 -11.06 -7.81
N GLU A 4 1.77 -10.50 -8.74
CA GLU A 4 3.21 -10.76 -8.95
C GLU A 4 4.06 -10.32 -7.75
N ILE A 5 3.69 -9.21 -7.08
CA ILE A 5 4.36 -8.77 -5.85
C ILE A 5 4.18 -9.83 -4.76
N PHE A 6 2.95 -10.30 -4.51
CA PHE A 6 2.69 -11.30 -3.47
C PHE A 6 3.34 -12.66 -3.79
N GLU A 7 3.33 -13.09 -5.04
CA GLU A 7 4.04 -14.31 -5.47
C GLU A 7 5.55 -14.18 -5.23
N ALA A 8 6.14 -13.02 -5.54
CA ALA A 8 7.55 -12.76 -5.29
C ALA A 8 7.87 -12.75 -3.78
N LEU A 9 7.03 -12.10 -2.97
CA LEU A 9 7.19 -12.06 -1.52
C LEU A 9 7.16 -13.46 -0.91
N GLN A 10 6.18 -14.28 -1.27
CA GLN A 10 6.06 -15.66 -0.80
C GLN A 10 7.26 -16.53 -1.21
N LYS A 11 7.74 -16.35 -2.44
CA LYS A 11 8.95 -17.03 -2.93
C LYS A 11 10.17 -16.63 -2.11
N HIS A 12 10.36 -15.32 -1.87
CA HIS A 12 11.49 -14.81 -1.09
C HIS A 12 11.41 -15.24 0.37
N ASP A 13 10.22 -15.35 0.93
CA ASP A 13 10.02 -15.76 2.31
C ASP A 13 10.51 -17.18 2.57
N THR A 14 10.38 -18.07 1.59
CA THR A 14 10.81 -19.47 1.67
C THR A 14 12.23 -19.74 1.17
N ASP A 15 12.88 -18.77 0.53
CA ASP A 15 14.23 -18.91 -0.03
C ASP A 15 15.29 -18.70 1.07
N GLU A 16 16.09 -19.71 1.38
CA GLU A 16 17.10 -19.66 2.44
C GLU A 16 18.21 -18.61 2.21
N GLU A 17 18.44 -18.21 0.96
CA GLU A 17 19.45 -17.20 0.62
C GLU A 17 18.93 -15.77 0.81
N VAL A 18 17.61 -15.55 0.90
CA VAL A 18 17.00 -14.25 1.11
C VAL A 18 16.86 -13.99 2.61
N ARG A 19 17.31 -12.83 3.08
CA ARG A 19 17.20 -12.39 4.48
C ARG A 19 16.16 -11.28 4.66
N VAL A 20 15.95 -10.48 3.64
CA VAL A 20 15.06 -9.33 3.63
C VAL A 20 14.62 -9.05 2.20
N THR A 21 13.40 -8.57 2.02
CA THR A 21 12.90 -8.14 0.71
C THR A 21 12.73 -6.62 0.71
N ILE A 22 13.26 -5.96 -0.32
CA ILE A 22 13.09 -4.51 -0.52
C ILE A 22 12.19 -4.31 -1.73
N ILE A 23 11.09 -3.57 -1.53
CA ILE A 23 10.19 -3.15 -2.60
C ILE A 23 10.53 -1.72 -2.99
N CYS A 24 10.79 -1.48 -4.26
CA CYS A 24 11.03 -0.14 -4.82
C CYS A 24 10.31 0.04 -6.15
N GLY A 25 10.08 1.28 -6.55
CA GLY A 25 9.54 1.61 -7.88
C GLY A 25 10.61 1.51 -8.98
N ALA A 26 10.21 1.16 -10.18
CA ALA A 26 11.13 1.04 -11.33
C ALA A 26 11.31 2.34 -12.13
N GLY A 27 10.45 3.35 -11.94
CA GLY A 27 10.46 4.61 -12.68
C GLY A 27 10.74 5.81 -11.77
N ASP A 28 10.02 6.90 -12.00
CA ASP A 28 10.20 8.17 -11.30
C ASP A 28 9.53 8.22 -9.92
N CYS A 29 8.78 7.17 -9.54
CA CYS A 29 8.09 7.10 -8.27
C CYS A 29 7.96 5.66 -7.76
N PHE A 30 7.60 5.53 -6.49
CA PHE A 30 7.30 4.24 -5.89
C PHE A 30 6.01 3.65 -6.47
N SER A 31 4.89 4.35 -6.35
CA SER A 31 3.61 3.94 -6.93
C SER A 31 2.56 5.05 -6.86
N SER A 32 1.77 5.19 -7.93
CA SER A 32 0.58 6.07 -7.96
C SER A 32 -0.69 5.42 -7.43
N GLY A 33 -0.65 4.12 -7.12
CA GLY A 33 -1.81 3.36 -6.67
C GLY A 33 -2.43 2.47 -7.74
N TYR A 34 -3.73 2.21 -7.61
CA TYR A 34 -4.46 1.34 -8.54
C TYR A 34 -4.70 2.00 -9.89
N ASP A 35 -4.73 1.19 -10.94
CA ASP A 35 -5.12 1.63 -12.27
C ASP A 35 -6.61 2.00 -12.28
N LEU A 36 -6.89 3.28 -12.52
CA LEU A 36 -8.24 3.84 -12.57
C LEU A 36 -8.83 3.85 -14.02
N THR A 37 -8.10 3.33 -14.99
CA THR A 37 -8.63 3.23 -16.35
C THR A 37 -9.80 2.24 -16.43
N SER A 38 -10.69 2.44 -17.39
CA SER A 38 -11.87 1.60 -17.59
C SER A 38 -11.46 0.14 -17.83
N GLY A 39 -11.74 -0.73 -16.86
CA GLY A 39 -11.38 -2.15 -16.86
C GLY A 39 -10.40 -2.54 -15.74
N GLY A 40 -9.47 -1.68 -15.36
CA GLY A 40 -8.41 -2.02 -14.40
C GLY A 40 -8.92 -2.44 -13.02
N LEU A 41 -9.96 -1.79 -12.52
CA LEU A 41 -10.56 -2.13 -11.22
C LEU A 41 -11.53 -3.32 -11.30
N MET A 42 -12.21 -3.51 -12.43
CA MET A 42 -13.27 -4.51 -12.57
C MET A 42 -12.79 -5.84 -13.17
N GLU A 43 -11.80 -5.79 -14.05
CA GLU A 43 -11.35 -6.97 -14.81
C GLU A 43 -10.68 -8.04 -13.94
N ASN A 44 -10.15 -7.64 -12.80
CA ASN A 44 -9.47 -8.51 -11.83
C ASN A 44 -10.16 -8.53 -10.45
N ALA A 45 -11.42 -8.10 -10.37
CA ALA A 45 -12.15 -8.20 -9.13
C ALA A 45 -12.38 -9.67 -8.78
N PRO A 46 -11.98 -10.14 -7.61
CA PRO A 46 -12.16 -11.52 -7.23
C PRO A 46 -13.63 -11.81 -7.01
N ILE A 47 -14.04 -13.01 -7.35
CA ILE A 47 -15.38 -13.52 -7.06
C ILE A 47 -15.32 -14.18 -5.69
N TYR A 48 -15.92 -13.56 -4.68
CA TYR A 48 -16.14 -14.20 -3.39
C TYR A 48 -17.47 -14.97 -3.38
N SER A 49 -17.53 -16.03 -2.63
CA SER A 49 -18.72 -16.88 -2.52
C SER A 49 -19.88 -16.21 -1.79
N ALA A 50 -19.64 -15.17 -1.02
CA ALA A 50 -20.68 -14.37 -0.40
C ALA A 50 -21.02 -13.18 -1.30
N PRO A 51 -22.19 -13.13 -1.91
CA PRO A 51 -22.63 -11.95 -2.62
C PRO A 51 -22.79 -10.80 -1.63
N GLY A 52 -22.26 -9.66 -1.97
CA GLY A 52 -22.39 -8.49 -1.13
C GLY A 52 -21.25 -7.52 -1.32
N ASP A 53 -21.38 -6.45 -0.63
CA ASP A 53 -20.46 -5.35 -0.64
C ASP A 53 -19.08 -5.73 -0.07
N GLY A 54 -18.05 -5.08 -0.51
CA GLY A 54 -16.73 -5.19 0.07
C GLY A 54 -15.85 -6.32 -0.46
N GLN A 55 -16.24 -7.01 -1.53
CA GLN A 55 -15.41 -8.08 -2.12
C GLN A 55 -14.02 -7.57 -2.53
N TRP A 56 -13.96 -6.45 -3.22
CA TRP A 56 -12.71 -5.82 -3.60
C TRP A 56 -11.89 -5.39 -2.37
N THR A 57 -12.53 -4.66 -1.47
CA THR A 57 -11.91 -4.16 -0.25
C THR A 57 -11.35 -5.27 0.60
N ARG A 58 -12.14 -6.34 0.77
CA ARG A 58 -11.71 -7.51 1.55
C ARG A 58 -10.47 -8.16 0.95
N GLN A 59 -10.47 -8.41 -0.35
CA GLN A 59 -9.29 -8.99 -1.02
C GLN A 59 -8.07 -8.09 -0.91
N ALA A 60 -8.24 -6.78 -1.08
CA ALA A 60 -7.15 -5.83 -0.94
C ALA A 60 -6.58 -5.88 0.48
N THR A 61 -7.46 -5.82 1.49
CA THR A 61 -7.07 -5.88 2.90
C THR A 61 -6.38 -7.19 3.26
N ASP A 62 -6.97 -8.33 2.92
CA ASP A 62 -6.38 -9.65 3.18
C ASP A 62 -5.00 -9.79 2.53
N SER A 63 -4.84 -9.23 1.32
CA SER A 63 -3.55 -9.22 0.62
C SER A 63 -2.51 -8.39 1.37
N TRP A 64 -2.87 -7.18 1.84
CA TRP A 64 -1.93 -6.34 2.58
C TRP A 64 -1.55 -6.97 3.93
N PHE A 65 -2.50 -7.53 4.66
CA PHE A 65 -2.21 -8.23 5.91
C PHE A 65 -1.35 -9.49 5.72
N SER A 66 -1.41 -10.13 4.56
CA SER A 66 -0.52 -11.27 4.28
C SER A 66 0.97 -10.92 4.28
N ILE A 67 1.33 -9.64 4.15
CA ILE A 67 2.73 -9.19 4.31
C ILE A 67 3.17 -9.36 5.77
N TRP A 68 2.29 -9.08 6.74
CA TRP A 68 2.59 -9.22 8.17
C TRP A 68 2.73 -10.67 8.63
N ASP A 69 2.21 -11.63 7.85
CA ASP A 69 2.35 -13.06 8.12
C ASP A 69 3.68 -13.66 7.59
N LEU A 70 4.48 -12.87 6.86
CA LEU A 70 5.77 -13.32 6.35
C LEU A 70 6.80 -13.46 7.49
N ALA A 71 7.65 -14.46 7.39
CA ALA A 71 8.72 -14.71 8.36
C ALA A 71 9.91 -13.76 8.22
N LYS A 72 10.08 -13.13 7.05
CA LYS A 72 11.20 -12.26 6.73
C LYS A 72 10.74 -10.82 6.54
N PRO A 73 11.54 -9.84 7.02
CA PRO A 73 11.21 -8.44 6.89
C PRO A 73 11.03 -7.97 5.45
N VAL A 74 10.03 -7.11 5.25
CA VAL A 74 9.77 -6.42 3.98
C VAL A 74 9.98 -4.93 4.19
N ILE A 75 10.77 -4.30 3.33
CA ILE A 75 11.11 -2.89 3.39
C ILE A 75 10.53 -2.17 2.18
N ALA A 76 9.81 -1.06 2.39
CA ALA A 76 9.45 -0.15 1.32
C ALA A 76 10.52 0.94 1.17
N GLN A 77 11.08 1.05 -0.03
CA GLN A 77 12.01 2.13 -0.40
C GLN A 77 11.29 3.12 -1.33
N ILE A 78 10.84 4.24 -0.77
CA ILE A 78 10.03 5.23 -1.46
C ILE A 78 10.91 6.31 -2.06
N HIS A 79 10.74 6.57 -3.35
CA HIS A 79 11.23 7.75 -4.04
C HIS A 79 10.10 8.39 -4.85
N GLY A 80 10.21 9.68 -5.17
CA GLY A 80 9.17 10.42 -5.86
C GLY A 80 7.89 10.48 -5.03
N TYR A 81 6.97 9.56 -5.25
CA TYR A 81 5.74 9.52 -4.45
C TYR A 81 5.18 8.09 -4.26
N ALA A 82 4.48 7.92 -3.15
CA ALA A 82 3.63 6.76 -2.87
C ALA A 82 2.20 7.27 -2.60
N MET A 83 1.24 6.95 -3.48
CA MET A 83 -0.12 7.46 -3.39
C MET A 83 -1.15 6.34 -3.39
N ALA A 84 -2.23 6.52 -2.65
CA ALA A 84 -3.37 5.58 -2.62
C ALA A 84 -2.93 4.12 -2.35
N GLY A 85 -3.14 3.19 -3.28
CA GLY A 85 -2.66 1.81 -3.17
C GLY A 85 -1.14 1.68 -3.02
N GLY A 86 -0.37 2.69 -3.44
CA GLY A 86 1.07 2.76 -3.18
C GLY A 86 1.38 3.07 -1.71
N THR A 87 0.60 3.96 -1.08
CA THR A 87 0.67 4.20 0.36
C THR A 87 0.27 2.95 1.14
N GLU A 88 -0.74 2.24 0.67
CA GLU A 88 -1.18 0.97 1.25
C GLU A 88 -0.06 -0.06 1.27
N LEU A 89 0.55 -0.30 0.13
CA LEU A 89 1.67 -1.23 0.00
C LEU A 89 2.84 -0.82 0.92
N ALA A 90 3.21 0.46 0.91
CA ALA A 90 4.29 0.95 1.74
C ALA A 90 3.99 0.79 3.24
N SER A 91 2.76 1.11 3.66
CA SER A 91 2.32 0.99 5.06
C SER A 91 2.18 -0.47 5.52
N ALA A 92 1.98 -1.41 4.61
CA ALA A 92 1.94 -2.83 4.92
C ALA A 92 3.34 -3.44 5.12
N CYS A 93 4.41 -2.76 4.67
CA CYS A 93 5.78 -3.21 4.90
C CYS A 93 6.21 -3.00 6.36
N ASP A 94 7.16 -3.79 6.84
CA ASP A 94 7.68 -3.68 8.21
C ASP A 94 8.44 -2.38 8.46
N LEU A 95 9.18 -1.92 7.44
CA LEU A 95 9.96 -0.68 7.51
C LEU A 95 9.75 0.14 6.24
N VAL A 96 9.72 1.47 6.42
CA VAL A 96 9.57 2.43 5.33
C VAL A 96 10.75 3.40 5.34
N TYR A 97 11.45 3.48 4.23
CA TYR A 97 12.49 4.48 3.98
C TYR A 97 12.07 5.36 2.83
N MET A 98 12.16 6.66 3.01
CA MET A 98 11.77 7.64 2.02
C MET A 98 12.97 8.49 1.61
N ALA A 99 13.07 8.80 0.30
CA ALA A 99 13.98 9.83 -0.16
C ALA A 99 13.52 11.21 0.37
N ASP A 100 14.45 12.12 0.65
CA ASP A 100 14.17 13.42 1.26
C ASP A 100 13.15 14.26 0.48
N ASN A 101 13.08 14.07 -0.83
CA ASN A 101 12.14 14.74 -1.73
C ASN A 101 10.89 13.92 -2.05
N ALA A 102 10.68 12.79 -1.40
CA ALA A 102 9.52 11.94 -1.63
C ALA A 102 8.29 12.43 -0.85
N THR A 103 7.12 12.04 -1.34
CA THR A 103 5.83 12.31 -0.68
C THR A 103 5.02 11.03 -0.55
N ILE A 104 4.21 10.95 0.51
CA ILE A 104 3.29 9.84 0.75
C ILE A 104 1.90 10.38 1.07
N GLY A 105 0.84 9.70 0.63
CA GLY A 105 -0.50 10.15 0.95
C GLY A 105 -1.63 9.33 0.35
N TYR A 106 -2.85 9.70 0.76
CA TYR A 106 -4.06 9.00 0.32
C TYR A 106 -5.10 9.96 -0.29
N PRO A 107 -4.85 10.52 -1.49
CA PRO A 107 -5.71 11.53 -2.10
C PRO A 107 -7.03 10.98 -2.68
N VAL A 108 -7.36 9.72 -2.43
CA VAL A 108 -8.54 9.04 -2.99
C VAL A 108 -9.85 9.75 -2.63
N VAL A 109 -9.93 10.34 -1.44
CA VAL A 109 -11.11 11.10 -0.99
C VAL A 109 -11.45 12.28 -1.90
N ARG A 110 -10.51 12.81 -2.65
CA ARG A 110 -10.71 13.93 -3.59
C ARG A 110 -11.40 13.51 -4.88
N VAL A 111 -11.41 12.22 -5.19
CA VAL A 111 -11.93 11.69 -6.47
C VAL A 111 -12.97 10.58 -6.31
N MET A 112 -13.01 9.88 -5.18
CA MET A 112 -13.90 8.73 -4.96
C MET A 112 -14.54 8.78 -3.57
N SER A 113 -13.94 8.09 -2.60
CA SER A 113 -14.45 7.93 -1.25
C SER A 113 -13.30 7.78 -0.26
N THR A 114 -13.61 7.82 1.02
CA THR A 114 -12.67 7.42 2.06
C THR A 114 -12.33 5.92 1.91
N PRO A 115 -11.12 5.51 2.31
CA PRO A 115 -10.75 4.09 2.27
C PRO A 115 -11.65 3.26 3.19
N ASP A 116 -11.92 2.04 2.76
CA ASP A 116 -12.76 1.09 3.51
C ASP A 116 -12.02 0.43 4.68
N TRP A 117 -10.74 0.63 4.80
CA TRP A 117 -9.86 0.02 5.79
C TRP A 117 -8.87 1.03 6.35
N GLN A 118 -8.58 0.88 7.61
CA GLN A 118 -7.92 1.91 8.41
C GLN A 118 -6.69 1.40 9.16
N PHE A 119 -5.88 0.54 8.53
CA PHE A 119 -4.65 0.09 9.17
C PHE A 119 -3.60 1.21 9.29
N HIS A 120 -3.77 2.33 8.60
CA HIS A 120 -2.93 3.51 8.77
C HIS A 120 -3.00 4.10 10.18
N THR A 121 -4.15 3.98 10.85
CA THR A 121 -4.32 4.55 12.19
C THR A 121 -3.32 4.03 13.22
N PRO A 122 -3.07 2.73 13.36
CA PRO A 122 -2.04 2.23 14.28
C PRO A 122 -0.62 2.61 13.86
N LEU A 123 -0.36 2.88 12.59
CA LEU A 123 0.97 3.20 12.07
C LEU A 123 1.30 4.70 12.17
N LEU A 124 0.33 5.56 11.87
CA LEU A 124 0.50 7.01 11.81
C LEU A 124 -0.07 7.74 13.04
N GLY A 125 -0.80 7.04 13.88
CA GLY A 125 -1.62 7.65 14.91
C GLY A 125 -2.91 8.26 14.37
N LEU A 126 -3.91 8.41 15.24
CA LEU A 126 -5.27 8.78 14.85
C LEU A 126 -5.35 10.11 14.09
N ARG A 127 -4.66 11.14 14.55
CA ARG A 127 -4.80 12.49 13.98
C ARG A 127 -4.20 12.60 12.60
N ALA A 128 -2.98 12.10 12.40
CA ALA A 128 -2.32 12.10 11.10
C ALA A 128 -3.09 11.24 10.08
N SER A 129 -3.57 10.06 10.51
CA SER A 129 -4.43 9.22 9.67
C SER A 129 -5.72 9.92 9.25
N MET A 130 -6.42 10.57 10.19
CA MET A 130 -7.65 11.31 9.89
C MET A 130 -7.39 12.47 8.94
N GLU A 131 -6.32 13.22 9.12
CA GLU A 131 -5.94 14.28 8.19
C GLU A 131 -5.70 13.73 6.79
N MET A 132 -4.82 12.74 6.64
CA MET A 132 -4.53 12.12 5.35
C MET A 132 -5.80 11.60 4.66
N MET A 133 -6.65 10.88 5.39
CA MET A 133 -7.81 10.19 4.82
C MET A 133 -9.01 11.09 4.56
N LEU A 134 -9.19 12.16 5.33
CA LEU A 134 -10.36 13.04 5.19
C LEU A 134 -10.08 14.26 4.29
N THR A 135 -8.83 14.71 4.24
CA THR A 135 -8.45 15.86 3.42
C THR A 135 -7.83 15.45 2.09
N GLY A 136 -7.23 14.25 2.03
CA GLY A 136 -6.40 13.81 0.93
C GLY A 136 -5.07 14.56 0.84
N ASN A 137 -4.62 15.18 1.91
CA ASN A 137 -3.31 15.79 1.99
C ASN A 137 -2.21 14.72 1.93
N THR A 138 -1.06 15.12 1.43
CA THR A 138 0.14 14.29 1.39
C THR A 138 1.13 14.78 2.44
N TYR A 139 1.99 13.89 2.88
CA TYR A 139 3.10 14.20 3.77
C TYR A 139 4.42 14.15 3.00
N SER A 140 5.27 15.13 3.23
CA SER A 140 6.68 15.08 2.83
C SER A 140 7.44 14.03 3.66
N ALA A 141 8.66 13.68 3.23
CA ALA A 141 9.51 12.79 4.01
C ALA A 141 9.82 13.35 5.42
N GLU A 142 10.02 14.67 5.54
CA GLU A 142 10.25 15.33 6.82
C GLU A 142 9.04 15.23 7.77
N GLU A 143 7.83 15.43 7.25
CA GLU A 143 6.58 15.31 8.03
C GLU A 143 6.28 13.85 8.41
N ALA A 144 6.66 12.90 7.58
CA ALA A 144 6.38 11.48 7.81
C ALA A 144 7.24 10.83 8.91
N VAL A 145 8.33 11.48 9.37
CA VAL A 145 9.21 11.01 10.47
C VAL A 145 8.83 11.59 11.83
N GLN A 146 7.88 12.55 11.90
CA GLN A 146 7.44 13.20 13.15
C GLN A 146 6.29 12.44 13.82
#